data_fae49e6a15c978bccc1cbaf2a4434612
#
_entry.id   fae49e6a15c978bccc1cbaf2a4434612
#
_cell.length_a   1.000
_cell.length_b   1.000
_cell.length_c   1.000
_cell.angle_alpha   90.00
_cell.angle_beta   90.00
_cell.angle_gamma   90.00
#
_symmetry.space_group_name_H-M   'P 1'
#
loop_
_entity.id
_entity.type
_entity.pdbx_description
1 polymer ?
#
loop_
_entity_poly.entity_id
_entity_poly.type
_entity_poly.pdbx_seq_one_letter_code
_entity_poly.pdbx_strand_id
1 'polypeptide(L)'
;MTAAVTGTDTPAPSLVRDALTVLQPGFEGTEAPEWLLRQLAEGLGAVALFARNIESPAQLAALTAQLRAVRPDVLVAADEEGGDVTRLEARGGSSFPGNLALGAVDDVKLTRAVAAELGRRLAECGVNLNWAPSADVNSDPDNPVIGVRSFGADPDLVARNTAAYVEGLQSAGVAACVKHFPGHGDTAVDSHHDMPRIDVDVATLHSRELVPFRAALAAGSKVVMSAHILVPALDPELPATLSPAALTGLLRAPRERGGLGHGGLIVTDGMEMQAIAATYGIERGTVLALVAGADAICVGGGLADEETVLALRDAIVAAVESGELPRERLADAAERVRDLAAWAAAQRPGAAEGTAPGSTAAAPGEAFGTASEVGLEAARRALRITRTDAFAPLESAPYVAAFTPVANIAVGEDTPWGVAAELERLLPGTETGTYRAAEEAEAAPEAPEAPAPEAPEVAAQVLAAAGERRIVAVVRDVHRHAWMSEALAGVVAARPDTVVVEMGVPQAPPAGALHLATHGAARVCGEAAAEAIVSAR
;
A
#
# COMPACT_ATOMS: atom_id res chain seq x y z
N MET A 1 -1.43 -54.56 -32.08
CA MET A 1 -2.56 -53.81 -31.51
C MET A 1 -1.96 -52.53 -30.93
N THR A 2 -2.00 -51.48 -31.72
CA THR A 2 -1.56 -50.13 -31.40
C THR A 2 -2.72 -49.43 -30.69
N ALA A 3 -2.58 -49.15 -29.40
CA ALA A 3 -3.56 -48.32 -28.69
C ALA A 3 -3.43 -46.88 -29.21
N ALA A 4 -4.52 -46.39 -29.79
CA ALA A 4 -4.66 -44.99 -30.16
C ALA A 4 -4.67 -44.16 -28.89
N VAL A 5 -3.75 -43.20 -28.80
CA VAL A 5 -3.82 -42.08 -27.86
C VAL A 5 -4.95 -41.20 -28.34
N THR A 6 -6.07 -41.30 -27.65
CA THR A 6 -7.27 -40.51 -27.93
C THR A 6 -7.19 -39.19 -27.19
N GLY A 7 -7.35 -38.11 -27.94
CA GLY A 7 -8.01 -36.89 -27.53
C GLY A 7 -7.34 -36.06 -26.44
N THR A 8 -6.72 -34.98 -26.85
CA THR A 8 -6.62 -33.77 -26.00
C THR A 8 -8.07 -33.29 -25.80
N ASP A 9 -8.71 -33.69 -24.70
CA ASP A 9 -9.98 -33.09 -24.29
C ASP A 9 -9.74 -31.60 -24.04
N THR A 10 -10.32 -30.77 -24.91
CA THR A 10 -10.31 -29.32 -24.70
C THR A 10 -11.09 -29.03 -23.41
N PRO A 11 -10.51 -28.28 -22.44
CA PRO A 11 -11.16 -27.96 -21.17
C PRO A 11 -12.55 -27.38 -21.39
N ALA A 12 -13.50 -27.71 -20.50
CA ALA A 12 -14.85 -27.16 -20.61
C ALA A 12 -14.80 -25.61 -20.56
N PRO A 13 -15.53 -24.90 -21.45
CA PRO A 13 -15.49 -23.43 -21.50
C PRO A 13 -15.73 -22.73 -20.15
N SER A 14 -16.50 -23.34 -19.25
CA SER A 14 -16.71 -22.85 -17.88
C SER A 14 -15.47 -22.97 -17.00
N LEU A 15 -14.62 -23.99 -17.21
CA LEU A 15 -13.39 -24.17 -16.43
C LEU A 15 -12.36 -23.08 -16.76
N VAL A 16 -12.11 -22.84 -18.05
CA VAL A 16 -11.21 -21.77 -18.51
C VAL A 16 -11.68 -20.40 -18.04
N ARG A 17 -12.99 -20.14 -18.11
CA ARG A 17 -13.57 -18.88 -17.65
C ARG A 17 -13.40 -18.69 -16.14
N ASP A 18 -13.63 -19.72 -15.31
CA ASP A 18 -13.43 -19.63 -13.88
C ASP A 18 -11.95 -19.41 -13.52
N ALA A 19 -11.02 -20.07 -14.24
CA ALA A 19 -9.59 -19.86 -14.09
C ALA A 19 -9.16 -18.43 -14.41
N LEU A 20 -9.73 -17.81 -15.46
CA LEU A 20 -9.50 -16.39 -15.75
C LEU A 20 -10.15 -15.47 -14.71
N THR A 21 -11.36 -15.83 -14.24
CA THR A 21 -12.11 -14.98 -13.29
C THR A 21 -11.35 -14.73 -12.00
N VAL A 22 -10.54 -15.66 -11.53
CA VAL A 22 -9.77 -15.53 -10.28
C VAL A 22 -8.46 -14.76 -10.42
N LEU A 23 -8.04 -14.38 -11.63
CA LEU A 23 -6.80 -13.64 -11.87
C LEU A 23 -7.02 -12.13 -11.79
N GLN A 24 -6.04 -11.42 -11.20
CA GLN A 24 -5.97 -9.96 -11.07
C GLN A 24 -4.60 -9.46 -11.59
N PRO A 25 -4.37 -9.47 -12.91
CA PRO A 25 -3.10 -9.02 -13.47
C PRO A 25 -2.97 -7.51 -13.51
N GLY A 26 -1.72 -7.03 -13.40
CA GLY A 26 -1.31 -5.70 -13.87
C GLY A 26 -1.13 -5.67 -15.39
N PHE A 27 -0.80 -4.49 -15.90
CA PHE A 27 -0.44 -4.28 -17.32
C PHE A 27 0.42 -3.04 -17.47
N GLU A 28 1.04 -2.87 -18.63
CA GLU A 28 1.84 -1.70 -18.98
C GLU A 28 1.01 -0.65 -19.74
N GLY A 29 1.30 0.63 -19.45
CA GLY A 29 0.72 1.76 -20.16
C GLY A 29 -0.51 2.36 -19.49
N THR A 30 -0.92 3.51 -20.04
CA THR A 30 -2.02 4.35 -19.55
C THR A 30 -3.34 4.14 -20.30
N GLU A 31 -3.33 3.21 -21.26
CA GLU A 31 -4.49 2.72 -22.01
C GLU A 31 -4.56 1.20 -21.90
N ALA A 32 -5.76 0.64 -22.00
CA ALA A 32 -5.94 -0.80 -21.93
C ALA A 32 -5.37 -1.49 -23.19
N PRO A 33 -4.35 -2.37 -23.08
CA PRO A 33 -3.80 -3.07 -24.21
C PRO A 33 -4.83 -4.07 -24.79
N GLU A 34 -4.75 -4.35 -26.09
CA GLU A 34 -5.71 -5.23 -26.79
C GLU A 34 -5.79 -6.62 -26.16
N TRP A 35 -4.66 -7.16 -25.69
CA TRP A 35 -4.65 -8.46 -25.05
C TRP A 35 -5.51 -8.49 -23.78
N LEU A 36 -5.44 -7.42 -22.96
CA LEU A 36 -6.21 -7.30 -21.73
C LEU A 36 -7.72 -7.24 -22.03
N LEU A 37 -8.10 -6.47 -23.05
CA LEU A 37 -9.51 -6.38 -23.48
C LEU A 37 -10.03 -7.74 -23.98
N ARG A 38 -9.19 -8.53 -24.69
CA ARG A 38 -9.56 -9.91 -25.09
C ARG A 38 -9.77 -10.79 -23.85
N GLN A 39 -8.84 -10.79 -22.90
CA GLN A 39 -8.95 -11.63 -21.69
C GLN A 39 -10.16 -11.23 -20.82
N LEU A 40 -10.50 -9.94 -20.75
CA LEU A 40 -11.73 -9.47 -20.09
C LEU A 40 -13.00 -10.02 -20.77
N ALA A 41 -13.05 -10.04 -22.10
CA ALA A 41 -14.15 -10.61 -22.84
C ALA A 41 -14.27 -12.13 -22.64
N GLU A 42 -13.16 -12.84 -22.45
CA GLU A 42 -13.09 -14.27 -22.18
C GLU A 42 -13.41 -14.64 -20.74
N GLY A 43 -13.33 -13.71 -19.78
CA GLY A 43 -13.72 -13.97 -18.40
C GLY A 43 -12.80 -13.47 -17.31
N LEU A 44 -11.71 -12.73 -17.64
CA LEU A 44 -10.82 -12.14 -16.64
C LEU A 44 -11.63 -11.28 -15.66
N GLY A 45 -11.52 -11.55 -14.33
CA GLY A 45 -12.39 -10.98 -13.32
C GLY A 45 -12.02 -9.58 -12.86
N ALA A 46 -10.73 -9.28 -12.85
CA ALA A 46 -10.20 -8.05 -12.28
C ALA A 46 -8.93 -7.58 -12.99
N VAL A 47 -8.56 -6.34 -12.76
CA VAL A 47 -7.26 -5.76 -13.15
C VAL A 47 -6.65 -5.01 -11.98
N ALA A 48 -5.32 -4.98 -11.91
CA ALA A 48 -4.53 -4.25 -10.94
C ALA A 48 -3.91 -3.01 -11.59
N LEU A 49 -4.06 -1.86 -10.95
CA LEU A 49 -3.47 -0.60 -11.38
C LEU A 49 -2.31 -0.21 -10.47
N PHE A 50 -1.21 0.20 -11.10
CA PHE A 50 -0.01 0.72 -10.45
C PHE A 50 0.25 2.16 -10.90
N ALA A 51 1.23 2.84 -10.31
CA ALA A 51 1.58 4.23 -10.65
C ALA A 51 1.85 4.41 -12.16
N ARG A 52 2.44 3.41 -12.84
CA ARG A 52 2.70 3.41 -14.28
C ARG A 52 1.44 3.49 -15.17
N ASN A 53 0.27 3.19 -14.62
CA ASN A 53 -0.99 3.24 -15.33
C ASN A 53 -1.74 4.58 -15.13
N ILE A 54 -1.20 5.51 -14.33
CA ILE A 54 -1.94 6.68 -13.86
C ILE A 54 -1.15 7.96 -14.15
N GLU A 55 -1.72 8.85 -14.94
CA GLU A 55 -1.18 10.18 -15.26
C GLU A 55 -2.03 11.31 -14.67
N SER A 56 -3.33 11.14 -14.73
CA SER A 56 -4.30 12.12 -14.25
C SER A 56 -5.65 11.47 -13.95
N PRO A 57 -6.54 12.12 -13.19
CA PRO A 57 -7.90 11.62 -12.94
C PRO A 57 -8.69 11.36 -14.22
N ALA A 58 -8.60 12.27 -15.17
CA ALA A 58 -9.33 12.17 -16.44
C ALA A 58 -8.82 11.00 -17.29
N GLN A 59 -7.49 10.82 -17.36
CA GLN A 59 -6.90 9.68 -18.05
C GLN A 59 -7.31 8.36 -17.38
N LEU A 60 -7.24 8.27 -16.04
CA LEU A 60 -7.61 7.07 -15.30
C LEU A 60 -9.10 6.74 -15.47
N ALA A 61 -9.97 7.74 -15.43
CA ALA A 61 -11.40 7.56 -15.69
C ALA A 61 -11.66 7.05 -17.12
N ALA A 62 -10.90 7.54 -18.11
CA ALA A 62 -10.99 7.06 -19.49
C ALA A 62 -10.50 5.60 -19.60
N LEU A 63 -9.37 5.24 -18.97
CA LEU A 63 -8.86 3.88 -18.92
C LEU A 63 -9.88 2.92 -18.29
N THR A 64 -10.43 3.24 -17.13
CA THR A 64 -11.43 2.39 -16.47
C THR A 64 -12.74 2.30 -17.26
N ALA A 65 -13.09 3.33 -18.03
CA ALA A 65 -14.22 3.28 -18.96
C ALA A 65 -13.96 2.30 -20.14
N GLN A 66 -12.74 2.25 -20.69
CA GLN A 66 -12.37 1.26 -21.71
C GLN A 66 -12.53 -0.19 -21.19
N LEU A 67 -12.04 -0.47 -19.98
CA LEU A 67 -12.18 -1.78 -19.34
C LEU A 67 -13.66 -2.18 -19.19
N ARG A 68 -14.49 -1.25 -18.69
CA ARG A 68 -15.93 -1.47 -18.49
C ARG A 68 -16.74 -1.56 -19.76
N ALA A 69 -16.29 -0.96 -20.86
CA ALA A 69 -16.94 -1.13 -22.15
C ALA A 69 -16.93 -2.58 -22.63
N VAL A 70 -15.90 -3.35 -22.24
CA VAL A 70 -15.77 -4.78 -22.54
C VAL A 70 -16.42 -5.64 -21.45
N ARG A 71 -16.11 -5.32 -20.17
CA ARG A 71 -16.65 -6.03 -19.02
C ARG A 71 -17.25 -5.05 -18.01
N PRO A 72 -18.58 -4.83 -18.01
CA PRO A 72 -19.24 -3.83 -17.19
C PRO A 72 -19.07 -4.02 -15.68
N ASP A 73 -18.84 -5.24 -15.22
CA ASP A 73 -18.67 -5.65 -13.82
C ASP A 73 -17.20 -5.87 -13.43
N VAL A 74 -16.23 -5.47 -14.25
CA VAL A 74 -14.80 -5.63 -13.94
C VAL A 74 -14.44 -5.00 -12.59
N LEU A 75 -13.68 -5.76 -11.78
CA LEU A 75 -13.02 -5.20 -10.61
C LEU A 75 -11.74 -4.47 -11.06
N VAL A 76 -11.61 -3.23 -10.62
CA VAL A 76 -10.42 -2.40 -10.86
C VAL A 76 -9.81 -2.09 -9.50
N ALA A 77 -8.65 -2.68 -9.23
CA ALA A 77 -7.95 -2.62 -7.95
C ALA A 77 -6.76 -1.67 -8.00
N ALA A 78 -6.45 -1.03 -6.88
CA ALA A 78 -5.24 -0.22 -6.69
C ALA A 78 -4.79 -0.26 -5.22
N ASP A 79 -3.49 0.02 -4.97
CA ASP A 79 -2.93 0.29 -3.64
C ASP A 79 -2.99 1.80 -3.36
N GLU A 80 -4.11 2.30 -2.93
CA GLU A 80 -4.23 3.68 -2.51
C GLU A 80 -4.45 3.73 -0.99
N GLU A 81 -3.34 3.62 -0.24
CA GLU A 81 -3.39 3.63 1.24
C GLU A 81 -3.53 5.04 1.80
N GLY A 82 -3.20 6.05 0.97
CA GLY A 82 -2.87 7.39 1.44
C GLY A 82 -1.46 7.43 2.06
N GLY A 83 -1.01 8.61 2.47
CA GLY A 83 0.35 8.71 3.02
C GLY A 83 1.42 8.45 1.98
N ASP A 84 2.36 7.62 2.35
CA ASP A 84 3.53 7.28 1.53
C ASP A 84 3.17 6.35 0.36
N VAL A 85 2.12 5.54 0.50
CA VAL A 85 1.66 4.61 -0.52
C VAL A 85 0.46 5.19 -1.25
N THR A 86 0.73 5.85 -2.37
CA THR A 86 -0.28 6.41 -3.26
C THR A 86 0.01 6.01 -4.70
N ARG A 87 -1.01 5.64 -5.45
CA ARG A 87 -0.94 5.39 -6.90
C ARG A 87 -1.58 6.53 -7.67
N LEU A 88 -2.65 7.12 -7.12
CA LEU A 88 -3.35 8.24 -7.72
C LEU A 88 -2.50 9.49 -7.79
N GLU A 89 -1.75 9.77 -6.74
CA GLU A 89 -0.94 10.99 -6.58
C GLU A 89 0.58 10.69 -6.51
N ALA A 90 1.03 9.56 -7.07
CA ALA A 90 2.44 9.14 -7.01
C ALA A 90 3.42 10.22 -7.49
N ARG A 91 3.06 11.01 -8.50
CA ARG A 91 3.92 12.08 -9.08
C ARG A 91 3.96 13.36 -8.25
N GLY A 92 2.99 13.59 -7.38
CA GLY A 92 2.85 14.84 -6.60
C GLY A 92 2.88 14.65 -5.09
N GLY A 93 2.86 13.41 -4.62
CA GLY A 93 2.68 13.06 -3.22
C GLY A 93 1.22 13.15 -2.77
N SER A 94 0.84 12.31 -1.82
CA SER A 94 -0.54 12.16 -1.38
C SER A 94 -1.11 13.41 -0.71
N SER A 95 -2.37 13.72 -1.04
CA SER A 95 -3.20 14.73 -0.36
C SER A 95 -3.78 14.21 0.97
N PHE A 96 -3.51 12.96 1.31
CA PHE A 96 -3.98 12.32 2.54
C PHE A 96 -2.80 11.88 3.39
N PRO A 97 -2.82 12.04 4.73
CA PRO A 97 -1.82 11.46 5.61
C PRO A 97 -1.98 9.94 5.64
N GLY A 98 -0.88 9.24 5.95
CA GLY A 98 -0.89 7.78 6.14
C GLY A 98 -1.51 7.35 7.46
N ASN A 99 -1.57 6.03 7.63
CA ASN A 99 -2.21 5.41 8.78
C ASN A 99 -1.56 5.79 10.11
N LEU A 100 -0.21 5.90 10.17
CA LEU A 100 0.46 6.27 11.42
C LEU A 100 0.08 7.68 11.89
N ALA A 101 -0.09 8.61 10.95
CA ALA A 101 -0.56 9.96 11.27
C ALA A 101 -2.01 9.94 11.78
N LEU A 102 -2.89 9.14 11.15
CA LEU A 102 -4.26 8.96 11.62
C LEU A 102 -4.31 8.30 13.00
N GLY A 103 -3.46 7.29 13.25
CA GLY A 103 -3.31 6.65 14.54
C GLY A 103 -2.77 7.58 15.63
N ALA A 104 -1.83 8.48 15.28
CA ALA A 104 -1.31 9.48 16.20
C ALA A 104 -2.38 10.50 16.65
N VAL A 105 -3.35 10.80 15.79
CA VAL A 105 -4.54 11.62 16.14
C VAL A 105 -5.55 10.82 16.95
N ASP A 106 -5.74 9.55 16.62
CA ASP A 106 -6.68 8.61 17.24
C ASP A 106 -8.13 9.12 17.30
N ASP A 107 -8.58 9.74 16.21
CA ASP A 107 -9.96 10.19 16.02
C ASP A 107 -10.62 9.37 14.91
N VAL A 108 -11.37 8.34 15.30
CA VAL A 108 -12.05 7.42 14.36
C VAL A 108 -13.02 8.14 13.41
N LYS A 109 -13.57 9.31 13.79
CA LYS A 109 -14.43 10.10 12.90
C LYS A 109 -13.61 10.74 11.81
N LEU A 110 -12.43 11.25 12.15
CA LEU A 110 -11.49 11.83 11.19
C LEU A 110 -10.94 10.74 10.26
N THR A 111 -10.51 9.60 10.80
CA THR A 111 -10.07 8.45 9.99
C THR A 111 -11.14 8.02 8.98
N ARG A 112 -12.40 7.90 9.42
CA ARG A 112 -13.52 7.59 8.54
C ARG A 112 -13.74 8.67 7.47
N ALA A 113 -13.64 9.95 7.80
CA ALA A 113 -13.83 11.04 6.86
C ALA A 113 -12.71 11.09 5.81
N VAL A 114 -11.44 10.88 6.21
CA VAL A 114 -10.30 10.77 5.30
C VAL A 114 -10.50 9.60 4.33
N ALA A 115 -10.84 8.41 4.83
CA ALA A 115 -11.08 7.22 4.01
C ALA A 115 -12.28 7.38 3.06
N ALA A 116 -13.33 8.08 3.48
CA ALA A 116 -14.50 8.37 2.63
C ALA A 116 -14.13 9.31 1.47
N GLU A 117 -13.34 10.35 1.72
CA GLU A 117 -12.89 11.27 0.68
C GLU A 117 -11.93 10.59 -0.30
N LEU A 118 -10.99 9.78 0.20
CA LEU A 118 -10.10 8.97 -0.63
C LEU A 118 -10.91 7.99 -1.49
N GLY A 119 -11.89 7.29 -0.89
CA GLY A 119 -12.80 6.39 -1.60
C GLY A 119 -13.61 7.11 -2.68
N ARG A 120 -14.08 8.33 -2.41
CA ARG A 120 -14.80 9.15 -3.41
C ARG A 120 -13.91 9.45 -4.63
N ARG A 121 -12.65 9.83 -4.42
CA ARG A 121 -11.69 10.07 -5.51
C ARG A 121 -11.41 8.81 -6.33
N LEU A 122 -11.26 7.66 -5.68
CA LEU A 122 -11.13 6.36 -6.34
C LEU A 122 -12.35 6.05 -7.20
N ALA A 123 -13.55 6.17 -6.63
CA ALA A 123 -14.81 5.88 -7.32
C ALA A 123 -15.04 6.79 -8.54
N GLU A 124 -14.69 8.09 -8.46
CA GLU A 124 -14.75 9.05 -9.57
C GLU A 124 -13.86 8.65 -10.75
N CYS A 125 -12.71 8.04 -10.46
CA CYS A 125 -11.82 7.49 -11.48
C CYS A 125 -12.19 6.08 -11.91
N GLY A 126 -13.22 5.50 -11.29
CA GLY A 126 -13.72 4.19 -11.62
C GLY A 126 -12.97 3.03 -10.99
N VAL A 127 -12.10 3.26 -10.03
CA VAL A 127 -11.52 2.23 -9.15
C VAL A 127 -12.60 1.81 -8.16
N ASN A 128 -12.81 0.50 -8.00
CA ASN A 128 -13.89 -0.05 -7.18
C ASN A 128 -13.43 -1.08 -6.12
N LEU A 129 -12.13 -1.37 -6.10
CA LEU A 129 -11.45 -2.17 -5.09
C LEU A 129 -10.17 -1.43 -4.68
N ASN A 130 -10.00 -1.18 -3.38
CA ASN A 130 -8.77 -0.59 -2.87
C ASN A 130 -8.08 -1.59 -1.92
N TRP A 131 -6.82 -1.93 -2.21
CA TRP A 131 -6.00 -2.75 -1.33
C TRP A 131 -5.50 -1.92 -0.13
N ALA A 132 -6.46 -1.48 0.67
CA ALA A 132 -6.30 -0.72 1.91
C ALA A 132 -7.52 -0.97 2.85
N PRO A 133 -7.33 -0.76 4.17
CA PRO A 133 -6.12 -0.32 4.86
C PRO A 133 -5.17 -1.48 5.24
N SER A 134 -3.91 -1.13 5.57
CA SER A 134 -3.07 -2.01 6.38
C SER A 134 -3.68 -2.12 7.78
N ALA A 135 -3.86 -3.34 8.25
CA ALA A 135 -4.32 -3.68 9.61
C ALA A 135 -3.18 -4.28 10.46
N ASP A 136 -1.96 -4.18 9.96
CA ASP A 136 -0.78 -4.69 10.64
C ASP A 136 -0.51 -3.90 11.92
N VAL A 137 -0.21 -4.59 13.01
CA VAL A 137 0.22 -3.97 14.27
C VAL A 137 1.74 -3.85 14.23
N ASN A 138 2.27 -2.63 14.08
CA ASN A 138 3.71 -2.40 13.96
C ASN A 138 4.41 -2.55 15.31
N SER A 139 4.47 -3.79 15.80
CA SER A 139 5.05 -4.12 17.11
C SER A 139 6.58 -4.11 17.10
N ASP A 140 7.19 -4.36 15.94
CA ASP A 140 8.62 -4.18 15.73
C ASP A 140 8.88 -2.76 15.17
N PRO A 141 9.54 -1.86 15.93
CA PRO A 141 9.86 -0.51 15.45
C PRO A 141 10.86 -0.50 14.31
N ASP A 142 11.63 -1.57 14.12
CA ASP A 142 12.62 -1.73 13.05
C ASP A 142 12.02 -2.36 11.78
N ASN A 143 10.71 -2.59 11.74
CA ASN A 143 10.03 -3.15 10.58
C ASN A 143 10.25 -2.27 9.32
N PRO A 144 10.88 -2.81 8.26
CA PRO A 144 11.22 -2.04 7.07
C PRO A 144 10.06 -1.84 6.10
N VAL A 145 8.99 -2.64 6.22
CA VAL A 145 7.90 -2.72 5.23
C VAL A 145 6.66 -1.99 5.71
N ILE A 146 6.27 -2.18 6.96
CA ILE A 146 5.03 -1.65 7.52
C ILE A 146 5.24 -0.23 8.06
N GLY A 147 5.95 -0.05 9.15
CA GLY A 147 6.29 1.27 9.67
C GLY A 147 5.11 2.25 9.68
N VAL A 148 5.24 3.34 8.91
CA VAL A 148 4.21 4.39 8.78
C VAL A 148 2.91 3.93 8.10
N ARG A 149 2.89 2.76 7.47
CA ARG A 149 1.68 2.16 6.87
C ARG A 149 0.73 1.57 7.91
N SER A 150 1.20 1.31 9.14
CA SER A 150 0.35 0.90 10.28
C SER A 150 -0.21 2.11 11.01
N PHE A 151 -1.38 1.96 11.64
CA PHE A 151 -1.92 2.97 12.57
C PHE A 151 -1.09 3.08 13.86
N GLY A 152 -0.28 2.07 14.20
CA GLY A 152 0.60 2.08 15.36
C GLY A 152 0.94 0.69 15.90
N ALA A 153 1.48 0.66 17.12
CA ALA A 153 1.91 -0.57 17.79
C ALA A 153 0.88 -1.14 18.80
N ASP A 154 -0.19 -0.40 19.09
CA ASP A 154 -1.26 -0.83 19.98
C ASP A 154 -2.36 -1.53 19.16
N PRO A 155 -2.66 -2.82 19.40
CA PRO A 155 -3.64 -3.57 18.60
C PRO A 155 -5.06 -3.00 18.68
N ASP A 156 -5.47 -2.41 19.81
CA ASP A 156 -6.79 -1.83 19.96
C ASP A 156 -6.90 -0.48 19.21
N LEU A 157 -5.82 0.32 19.20
CA LEU A 157 -5.72 1.53 18.39
C LEU A 157 -5.79 1.19 16.90
N VAL A 158 -5.01 0.20 16.45
CA VAL A 158 -5.03 -0.26 15.05
C VAL A 158 -6.43 -0.77 14.69
N ALA A 159 -7.06 -1.55 15.56
CA ALA A 159 -8.38 -2.13 15.32
C ALA A 159 -9.48 -1.09 15.10
N ARG A 160 -9.58 -0.06 16.00
CA ARG A 160 -10.63 0.95 15.86
C ARG A 160 -10.44 1.86 14.65
N ASN A 161 -9.19 2.20 14.32
CA ASN A 161 -8.90 3.00 13.13
C ASN A 161 -9.08 2.19 11.84
N THR A 162 -8.67 0.93 11.80
CA THR A 162 -8.93 0.01 10.68
C THR A 162 -10.43 -0.12 10.40
N ALA A 163 -11.25 -0.33 11.43
CA ALA A 163 -12.70 -0.41 11.28
C ALA A 163 -13.29 0.89 10.71
N ALA A 164 -12.88 2.04 11.23
CA ALA A 164 -13.31 3.35 10.74
C ALA A 164 -12.90 3.61 9.28
N TYR A 165 -11.69 3.19 8.89
CA TYR A 165 -11.20 3.30 7.52
C TYR A 165 -12.03 2.43 6.55
N VAL A 166 -12.30 1.17 6.92
CA VAL A 166 -13.17 0.26 6.15
C VAL A 166 -14.56 0.87 5.94
N GLU A 167 -15.18 1.38 7.01
CA GLU A 167 -16.49 2.04 6.92
C GLU A 167 -16.47 3.27 6.00
N GLY A 168 -15.43 4.10 6.13
CA GLY A 168 -15.26 5.30 5.31
C GLY A 168 -15.13 4.96 3.82
N LEU A 169 -14.18 4.09 3.48
CA LEU A 169 -13.91 3.69 2.11
C LEU A 169 -15.14 3.05 1.44
N GLN A 170 -15.79 2.11 2.12
CA GLN A 170 -16.96 1.41 1.58
C GLN A 170 -18.21 2.30 1.48
N SER A 171 -18.30 3.38 2.28
CA SER A 171 -19.38 4.37 2.16
C SER A 171 -19.33 5.14 0.83
N ALA A 172 -18.16 5.19 0.20
CA ALA A 172 -17.96 5.77 -1.13
C ALA A 172 -18.17 4.76 -2.28
N GLY A 173 -18.53 3.51 -1.97
CA GLY A 173 -18.77 2.47 -2.98
C GLY A 173 -17.51 1.74 -3.45
N VAL A 174 -16.38 1.90 -2.77
CA VAL A 174 -15.12 1.21 -3.05
C VAL A 174 -14.92 0.10 -2.01
N ALA A 175 -14.67 -1.13 -2.46
CA ALA A 175 -14.44 -2.25 -1.56
C ALA A 175 -13.10 -2.07 -0.82
N ALA A 176 -13.13 -2.22 0.49
CA ALA A 176 -11.93 -2.23 1.32
C ALA A 176 -11.31 -3.62 1.34
N CYS A 177 -9.98 -3.68 1.16
CA CYS A 177 -9.17 -4.88 1.27
C CYS A 177 -8.19 -4.74 2.44
N VAL A 178 -8.48 -5.40 3.54
CA VAL A 178 -7.67 -5.33 4.75
C VAL A 178 -6.47 -6.25 4.64
N LYS A 179 -5.27 -5.74 4.96
CA LYS A 179 -4.00 -6.42 4.74
C LYS A 179 -3.01 -6.20 5.89
N HIS A 180 -2.01 -7.03 6.02
CA HIS A 180 -1.63 -8.25 5.31
C HIS A 180 -1.86 -9.45 6.24
N PHE A 181 -2.90 -10.22 6.01
CA PHE A 181 -3.30 -11.32 6.89
C PHE A 181 -2.24 -12.44 6.96
N PRO A 182 -1.88 -12.95 8.16
CA PRO A 182 -2.51 -12.73 9.48
C PRO A 182 -1.89 -11.61 10.32
N GLY A 183 -1.10 -10.71 9.77
CA GLY A 183 -0.39 -9.60 10.37
C GLY A 183 1.09 -9.62 9.99
N HIS A 184 1.64 -8.50 9.51
CA HIS A 184 3.01 -8.35 9.00
C HIS A 184 3.84 -7.36 9.84
N GLY A 185 3.32 -6.95 11.02
CA GLY A 185 3.93 -5.88 11.80
C GLY A 185 5.10 -6.28 12.70
N ASP A 186 5.36 -7.59 12.89
CA ASP A 186 6.39 -8.14 13.78
C ASP A 186 7.48 -8.87 12.98
N THR A 187 8.16 -8.16 12.07
CA THR A 187 9.27 -8.70 11.28
C THR A 187 10.26 -7.61 10.90
N ALA A 188 11.54 -7.95 10.91
CA ALA A 188 12.64 -7.13 10.40
C ALA A 188 13.02 -7.49 8.95
N VAL A 189 12.27 -8.37 8.28
CA VAL A 189 12.53 -8.84 6.90
C VAL A 189 11.42 -8.39 5.96
N ASP A 190 11.83 -7.90 4.78
CA ASP A 190 10.92 -7.51 3.70
C ASP A 190 10.59 -8.71 2.80
N SER A 191 9.30 -9.01 2.62
CA SER A 191 8.80 -10.09 1.77
C SER A 191 9.07 -9.92 0.27
N HIS A 192 9.44 -8.71 -0.15
CA HIS A 192 9.90 -8.47 -1.52
C HIS A 192 11.31 -9.03 -1.78
N HIS A 193 12.10 -9.24 -0.73
CA HIS A 193 13.48 -9.70 -0.85
C HIS A 193 13.69 -11.12 -0.34
N ASP A 194 12.99 -11.54 0.72
CA ASP A 194 13.10 -12.86 1.32
C ASP A 194 11.78 -13.27 2.00
N MET A 195 11.73 -14.50 2.53
CA MET A 195 10.56 -15.00 3.26
C MET A 195 10.56 -14.48 4.72
N PRO A 196 9.69 -13.50 5.06
CA PRO A 196 9.56 -13.03 6.43
C PRO A 196 9.04 -14.14 7.33
N ARG A 197 9.47 -14.13 8.58
CA ARG A 197 9.03 -15.06 9.59
C ARG A 197 8.57 -14.32 10.84
N ILE A 198 7.42 -14.72 11.36
CA ILE A 198 6.84 -14.18 12.59
C ILE A 198 6.78 -15.30 13.63
N ASP A 199 7.70 -15.24 14.58
CA ASP A 199 7.87 -16.24 15.63
C ASP A 199 7.07 -15.90 16.90
N VAL A 200 5.74 -15.79 16.75
CA VAL A 200 4.81 -15.58 17.86
C VAL A 200 4.07 -16.88 18.19
N ASP A 201 3.64 -17.02 19.44
CA ASP A 201 2.74 -18.10 19.81
C ASP A 201 1.29 -17.81 19.39
N VAL A 202 0.45 -18.84 19.41
CA VAL A 202 -0.97 -18.72 19.05
C VAL A 202 -1.70 -17.70 19.92
N ALA A 203 -1.36 -17.56 21.19
CA ALA A 203 -2.02 -16.61 22.10
C ALA A 203 -1.68 -15.16 21.70
N THR A 204 -0.44 -14.87 21.39
CA THR A 204 0.02 -13.57 20.90
C THR A 204 -0.59 -13.26 19.54
N LEU A 205 -0.61 -14.21 18.61
CA LEU A 205 -1.29 -14.04 17.33
C LEU A 205 -2.74 -13.60 17.52
N HIS A 206 -3.47 -14.27 18.41
CA HIS A 206 -4.88 -13.96 18.68
C HIS A 206 -5.11 -12.66 19.43
N SER A 207 -4.22 -12.26 20.36
CA SER A 207 -4.37 -11.08 21.22
C SER A 207 -3.75 -9.81 20.62
N ARG A 208 -2.91 -9.93 19.60
CA ARG A 208 -2.24 -8.81 18.93
C ARG A 208 -2.59 -8.73 17.44
N GLU A 209 -2.09 -9.66 16.63
CA GLU A 209 -2.16 -9.57 15.17
C GLU A 209 -3.60 -9.64 14.63
N LEU A 210 -4.42 -10.53 15.18
CA LEU A 210 -5.78 -10.76 14.69
C LEU A 210 -6.83 -9.79 15.25
N VAL A 211 -6.48 -8.91 16.21
CA VAL A 211 -7.43 -7.95 16.79
C VAL A 211 -7.93 -6.96 15.73
N PRO A 212 -7.09 -6.32 14.91
CA PRO A 212 -7.55 -5.43 13.85
C PRO A 212 -8.36 -6.15 12.76
N PHE A 213 -7.97 -7.37 12.37
CA PHE A 213 -8.73 -8.14 11.38
C PHE A 213 -10.14 -8.47 11.87
N ARG A 214 -10.31 -8.84 13.14
CA ARG A 214 -11.65 -9.05 13.72
C ARG A 214 -12.50 -7.78 13.66
N ALA A 215 -11.91 -6.63 13.96
CA ALA A 215 -12.59 -5.34 13.90
C ALA A 215 -12.97 -4.97 12.46
N ALA A 216 -12.08 -5.16 11.51
CA ALA A 216 -12.34 -4.93 10.09
C ALA A 216 -13.47 -5.81 9.55
N LEU A 217 -13.47 -7.10 9.89
CA LEU A 217 -14.55 -8.02 9.48
C LEU A 217 -15.89 -7.66 10.14
N ALA A 218 -15.88 -7.20 11.39
CA ALA A 218 -17.07 -6.70 12.07
C ALA A 218 -17.60 -5.40 11.42
N ALA A 219 -16.71 -4.54 10.90
CA ALA A 219 -17.05 -3.35 10.10
C ALA A 219 -17.50 -3.69 8.67
N GLY A 220 -17.47 -4.95 8.27
CA GLY A 220 -17.98 -5.44 6.99
C GLY A 220 -16.99 -5.36 5.83
N SER A 221 -15.67 -5.44 6.11
CA SER A 221 -14.66 -5.50 5.04
C SER A 221 -14.99 -6.58 4.01
N LYS A 222 -14.98 -6.19 2.75
CA LYS A 222 -15.33 -7.09 1.63
C LYS A 222 -14.19 -8.01 1.23
N VAL A 223 -12.96 -7.58 1.45
CA VAL A 223 -11.78 -8.31 0.98
C VAL A 223 -10.73 -8.37 2.10
N VAL A 224 -9.98 -9.45 2.13
CA VAL A 224 -8.77 -9.62 2.95
C VAL A 224 -7.64 -10.06 2.03
N MET A 225 -6.49 -9.40 2.11
CA MET A 225 -5.27 -9.80 1.40
C MET A 225 -4.39 -10.64 2.33
N SER A 226 -3.93 -11.79 1.83
CA SER A 226 -2.99 -12.66 2.54
C SER A 226 -1.55 -12.19 2.37
N ALA A 227 -0.72 -12.41 3.38
CA ALA A 227 0.70 -12.09 3.35
C ALA A 227 1.57 -13.31 2.99
N HIS A 228 2.70 -13.05 2.32
CA HIS A 228 3.73 -14.05 2.05
C HIS A 228 4.69 -14.18 3.23
N ILE A 229 4.16 -14.56 4.38
CA ILE A 229 4.91 -14.69 5.64
C ILE A 229 4.75 -16.08 6.24
N LEU A 230 5.82 -16.59 6.83
CA LEU A 230 5.80 -17.83 7.57
C LEU A 230 5.43 -17.55 9.03
N VAL A 231 4.35 -18.16 9.51
CA VAL A 231 3.90 -18.10 10.90
C VAL A 231 3.86 -19.50 11.46
N PRO A 232 4.96 -20.00 12.09
CA PRO A 232 5.07 -21.39 12.51
C PRO A 232 4.01 -21.86 13.50
N ALA A 233 3.43 -20.93 14.23
CA ALA A 233 2.28 -21.21 15.12
C ALA A 233 1.02 -21.66 14.37
N LEU A 234 0.90 -21.33 13.07
CA LEU A 234 -0.20 -21.74 12.19
C LEU A 234 0.25 -22.88 11.27
N ASP A 235 1.39 -22.69 10.61
CA ASP A 235 1.96 -23.63 9.66
C ASP A 235 3.48 -23.50 9.68
N PRO A 236 4.24 -24.54 10.06
CA PRO A 236 5.68 -24.47 10.13
C PRO A 236 6.38 -24.55 8.77
N GLU A 237 5.67 -24.93 7.69
CA GLU A 237 6.26 -25.24 6.38
C GLU A 237 5.80 -24.26 5.29
N LEU A 238 4.54 -23.81 5.33
CA LEU A 238 3.95 -22.99 4.28
C LEU A 238 3.72 -21.56 4.76
N PRO A 239 4.04 -20.54 3.92
CA PRO A 239 3.66 -19.17 4.21
C PRO A 239 2.13 -19.02 4.21
N ALA A 240 1.62 -18.00 4.92
CA ALA A 240 0.19 -17.84 5.16
C ALA A 240 -0.65 -17.87 3.86
N THR A 241 -0.16 -17.28 2.77
CA THR A 241 -0.83 -17.32 1.45
C THR A 241 -1.01 -18.74 0.89
N LEU A 242 -0.11 -19.66 1.20
CA LEU A 242 -0.13 -21.04 0.70
C LEU A 242 -0.65 -22.05 1.74
N SER A 243 -0.97 -21.59 2.96
CA SER A 243 -1.35 -22.44 4.08
C SER A 243 -2.86 -22.63 4.19
N PRO A 244 -3.39 -23.86 4.02
CA PRO A 244 -4.79 -24.16 4.34
C PRO A 244 -5.15 -23.87 5.82
N ALA A 245 -4.20 -24.01 6.74
CA ALA A 245 -4.41 -23.71 8.15
C ALA A 245 -4.68 -22.20 8.36
N ALA A 246 -3.96 -21.33 7.64
CA ALA A 246 -4.14 -19.89 7.70
C ALA A 246 -5.43 -19.44 6.99
N LEU A 247 -5.61 -19.78 5.71
CA LEU A 247 -6.71 -19.23 4.90
C LEU A 247 -8.04 -19.94 5.19
N THR A 248 -8.09 -21.27 5.06
CA THR A 248 -9.32 -22.03 5.29
C THR A 248 -9.59 -22.21 6.79
N GLY A 249 -8.55 -22.58 7.56
CA GLY A 249 -8.67 -22.94 8.97
C GLY A 249 -8.89 -21.73 9.89
N LEU A 250 -8.16 -20.63 9.68
CA LEU A 250 -8.23 -19.45 10.56
C LEU A 250 -9.10 -18.34 9.96
N LEU A 251 -8.85 -17.89 8.73
CA LEU A 251 -9.55 -16.75 8.16
C LEU A 251 -11.00 -17.09 7.80
N ARG A 252 -11.21 -18.21 7.08
CA ARG A 252 -12.53 -18.61 6.53
C ARG A 252 -13.40 -19.33 7.55
N ALA A 253 -12.81 -20.20 8.38
CA ALA A 253 -13.58 -21.04 9.30
C ALA A 253 -14.51 -20.22 10.21
N PRO A 254 -15.71 -20.74 10.55
CA PRO A 254 -16.65 -20.07 11.44
C PRO A 254 -16.05 -19.78 12.83
N ARG A 255 -16.51 -18.71 13.47
CA ARG A 255 -16.04 -18.28 14.80
C ARG A 255 -16.23 -19.35 15.86
N GLU A 256 -17.29 -20.15 15.76
CA GLU A 256 -17.59 -21.27 16.66
C GLU A 256 -16.54 -22.39 16.58
N ARG A 257 -15.74 -22.41 15.50
CA ARG A 257 -14.62 -23.33 15.28
C ARG A 257 -13.25 -22.68 15.50
N GLY A 258 -13.22 -21.47 16.09
CA GLY A 258 -11.97 -20.73 16.35
C GLY A 258 -11.47 -19.88 15.17
N GLY A 259 -12.17 -19.86 14.04
CA GLY A 259 -11.85 -19.01 12.90
C GLY A 259 -12.37 -17.58 13.03
N LEU A 260 -12.09 -16.76 12.01
CA LEU A 260 -12.57 -15.38 11.94
C LEU A 260 -13.92 -15.23 11.23
N GLY A 261 -14.35 -16.24 10.45
CA GLY A 261 -15.64 -16.27 9.77
C GLY A 261 -15.73 -15.31 8.58
N HIS A 262 -14.60 -15.06 7.86
CA HIS A 262 -14.62 -14.19 6.69
C HIS A 262 -15.42 -14.81 5.54
N GLY A 263 -16.53 -14.17 5.19
CA GLY A 263 -17.41 -14.61 4.09
C GLY A 263 -17.09 -13.97 2.73
N GLY A 264 -16.27 -12.91 2.70
CA GLY A 264 -15.92 -12.18 1.50
C GLY A 264 -14.76 -12.78 0.69
N LEU A 265 -14.15 -11.98 -0.17
CA LEU A 265 -13.04 -12.37 -1.03
C LEU A 265 -11.72 -12.46 -0.26
N ILE A 266 -10.92 -13.50 -0.51
CA ILE A 266 -9.53 -13.59 -0.08
C ILE A 266 -8.66 -13.42 -1.33
N VAL A 267 -7.85 -12.34 -1.37
CA VAL A 267 -6.88 -12.10 -2.44
C VAL A 267 -5.46 -12.36 -1.93
N THR A 268 -4.58 -12.84 -2.79
CA THR A 268 -3.14 -12.94 -2.45
C THR A 268 -2.47 -11.57 -2.52
N ASP A 269 -1.37 -11.38 -1.80
CA ASP A 269 -0.36 -10.40 -2.18
C ASP A 269 0.27 -10.78 -3.53
N GLY A 270 1.14 -9.96 -4.10
CA GLY A 270 1.74 -10.17 -5.41
C GLY A 270 2.51 -11.49 -5.51
N MET A 271 2.05 -12.43 -6.35
CA MET A 271 2.66 -13.77 -6.48
C MET A 271 4.05 -13.72 -7.09
N GLU A 272 4.42 -12.64 -7.75
CA GLU A 272 5.76 -12.39 -8.29
C GLU A 272 6.80 -12.00 -7.23
N MET A 273 6.38 -11.71 -5.99
CA MET A 273 7.30 -11.37 -4.90
C MET A 273 8.24 -12.54 -4.59
N GLN A 274 9.50 -12.24 -4.25
CA GLN A 274 10.57 -13.25 -4.08
C GLN A 274 10.22 -14.32 -3.05
N ALA A 275 9.49 -13.95 -2.00
CA ALA A 275 9.02 -14.90 -0.99
C ALA A 275 8.25 -16.09 -1.59
N ILE A 276 7.56 -15.92 -2.70
CA ILE A 276 6.84 -17.00 -3.42
C ILE A 276 7.59 -17.40 -4.69
N ALA A 277 7.93 -16.44 -5.54
CA ALA A 277 8.46 -16.70 -6.87
C ALA A 277 9.77 -17.51 -6.85
N ALA A 278 10.69 -17.20 -5.91
CA ALA A 278 11.97 -17.89 -5.81
C ALA A 278 11.86 -19.33 -5.28
N THR A 279 10.86 -19.61 -4.42
CA THR A 279 10.74 -20.92 -3.76
C THR A 279 9.80 -21.86 -4.52
N TYR A 280 8.67 -21.34 -4.98
CA TYR A 280 7.60 -22.18 -5.56
C TYR A 280 7.41 -21.95 -7.06
N GLY A 281 7.84 -20.79 -7.59
CA GLY A 281 7.41 -20.31 -8.90
C GLY A 281 5.98 -19.76 -8.87
N ILE A 282 5.66 -18.86 -9.81
CA ILE A 282 4.35 -18.15 -9.78
C ILE A 282 3.18 -19.07 -10.13
N GLU A 283 3.34 -19.99 -11.10
CA GLU A 283 2.29 -20.93 -11.52
C GLU A 283 1.96 -21.91 -10.38
N ARG A 284 3.00 -22.50 -9.79
CA ARG A 284 2.82 -23.44 -8.67
C ARG A 284 2.28 -22.75 -7.44
N GLY A 285 2.82 -21.57 -7.10
CA GLY A 285 2.33 -20.72 -6.00
C GLY A 285 0.85 -20.38 -6.16
N THR A 286 0.42 -20.02 -7.38
CA THR A 286 -0.99 -19.74 -7.72
C THR A 286 -1.91 -20.93 -7.44
N VAL A 287 -1.53 -22.12 -7.87
CA VAL A 287 -2.32 -23.35 -7.61
C VAL A 287 -2.41 -23.62 -6.11
N LEU A 288 -1.27 -23.55 -5.39
CA LEU A 288 -1.24 -23.77 -3.95
C LEU A 288 -2.07 -22.74 -3.16
N ALA A 289 -2.04 -21.46 -3.56
CA ALA A 289 -2.86 -20.43 -2.94
C ALA A 289 -4.37 -20.70 -3.10
N LEU A 290 -4.82 -21.10 -4.29
CA LEU A 290 -6.21 -21.50 -4.54
C LEU A 290 -6.62 -22.73 -3.71
N VAL A 291 -5.74 -23.74 -3.63
CA VAL A 291 -5.96 -24.93 -2.79
C VAL A 291 -6.03 -24.54 -1.31
N ALA A 292 -5.19 -23.60 -0.85
CA ALA A 292 -5.18 -23.10 0.53
C ALA A 292 -6.46 -22.34 0.92
N GLY A 293 -7.16 -21.74 -0.05
CA GLY A 293 -8.41 -21.02 0.19
C GLY A 293 -8.43 -19.59 -0.31
N ALA A 294 -7.42 -19.12 -1.06
CA ALA A 294 -7.47 -17.85 -1.78
C ALA A 294 -8.53 -17.90 -2.90
N ASP A 295 -9.20 -16.78 -3.14
CA ASP A 295 -10.24 -16.67 -4.17
C ASP A 295 -9.79 -15.86 -5.37
N ALA A 296 -8.80 -14.99 -5.20
CA ALA A 296 -8.24 -14.17 -6.25
C ALA A 296 -6.72 -14.10 -6.14
N ILE A 297 -6.06 -14.05 -7.28
CA ILE A 297 -4.60 -14.10 -7.43
C ILE A 297 -4.12 -12.77 -7.98
N CYS A 298 -3.38 -12.00 -7.16
CA CYS A 298 -2.74 -10.77 -7.58
C CYS A 298 -1.41 -11.08 -8.27
N VAL A 299 -1.22 -10.55 -9.46
CA VAL A 299 0.04 -10.62 -10.23
C VAL A 299 0.21 -9.31 -11.00
N GLY A 300 1.36 -8.67 -10.93
CA GLY A 300 1.52 -7.52 -11.80
C GLY A 300 2.38 -6.37 -11.31
N GLY A 301 3.04 -6.49 -10.17
CA GLY A 301 4.07 -5.53 -9.78
C GLY A 301 5.16 -5.43 -10.84
N GLY A 302 5.76 -6.58 -11.18
CA GLY A 302 6.82 -6.69 -12.19
C GLY A 302 6.45 -7.53 -13.43
N LEU A 303 5.31 -8.28 -13.40
CA LEU A 303 4.85 -9.13 -14.50
C LEU A 303 3.50 -8.61 -14.99
N ALA A 304 3.46 -8.11 -16.23
CA ALA A 304 2.34 -7.32 -16.72
C ALA A 304 2.01 -7.63 -18.19
N ASP A 305 2.09 -8.91 -18.58
CA ASP A 305 1.92 -9.36 -19.96
C ASP A 305 0.87 -10.50 -20.11
N GLU A 306 0.47 -10.75 -21.35
CA GLU A 306 -0.50 -11.80 -21.69
C GLU A 306 0.05 -13.20 -21.44
N GLU A 307 1.35 -13.42 -21.65
CA GLU A 307 1.97 -14.75 -21.50
C GLU A 307 1.84 -15.24 -20.05
N THR A 308 2.11 -14.35 -19.10
CA THR A 308 1.92 -14.63 -17.66
C THR A 308 0.46 -15.00 -17.35
N VAL A 309 -0.52 -14.23 -17.84
CA VAL A 309 -1.94 -14.52 -17.60
C VAL A 309 -2.35 -15.87 -18.17
N LEU A 310 -1.88 -16.20 -19.39
CA LEU A 310 -2.19 -17.47 -20.03
C LEU A 310 -1.51 -18.65 -19.31
N ALA A 311 -0.26 -18.50 -18.90
CA ALA A 311 0.46 -19.53 -18.14
C ALA A 311 -0.24 -19.83 -16.80
N LEU A 312 -0.67 -18.82 -16.07
CA LEU A 312 -1.40 -18.99 -14.82
C LEU A 312 -2.78 -19.65 -15.03
N ARG A 313 -3.52 -19.21 -16.05
CA ARG A 313 -4.79 -19.85 -16.44
C ARG A 313 -4.60 -21.34 -16.73
N ASP A 314 -3.59 -21.66 -17.52
CA ASP A 314 -3.34 -23.04 -17.95
C ASP A 314 -2.86 -23.92 -16.78
N ALA A 315 -2.06 -23.36 -15.86
CA ALA A 315 -1.66 -24.04 -14.62
C ALA A 315 -2.86 -24.35 -13.72
N ILE A 316 -3.80 -23.41 -13.57
CA ILE A 316 -5.05 -23.62 -12.82
C ILE A 316 -5.91 -24.72 -13.48
N VAL A 317 -6.08 -24.66 -14.80
CA VAL A 317 -6.85 -25.67 -15.55
C VAL A 317 -6.22 -27.05 -15.37
N ALA A 318 -4.90 -27.18 -15.55
CA ALA A 318 -4.19 -28.45 -15.38
C ALA A 318 -4.31 -28.99 -13.94
N ALA A 319 -4.27 -28.13 -12.93
CA ALA A 319 -4.47 -28.53 -11.54
C ALA A 319 -5.88 -29.06 -11.27
N VAL A 320 -6.91 -28.52 -11.92
CA VAL A 320 -8.27 -29.05 -11.83
C VAL A 320 -8.39 -30.38 -12.55
N GLU A 321 -7.83 -30.51 -13.74
CA GLU A 321 -7.87 -31.74 -14.54
C GLU A 321 -7.13 -32.91 -13.89
N SER A 322 -6.02 -32.60 -13.17
CA SER A 322 -5.29 -33.60 -12.38
C SER A 322 -5.97 -33.97 -11.06
N GLY A 323 -6.95 -33.18 -10.61
CA GLY A 323 -7.62 -33.35 -9.33
C GLY A 323 -6.85 -32.74 -8.13
N GLU A 324 -5.77 -32.01 -8.36
CA GLU A 324 -5.03 -31.30 -7.33
C GLU A 324 -5.83 -30.11 -6.75
N LEU A 325 -6.46 -29.33 -7.63
CA LEU A 325 -7.41 -28.28 -7.26
C LEU A 325 -8.85 -28.80 -7.47
N PRO A 326 -9.66 -29.01 -6.42
CA PRO A 326 -11.04 -29.42 -6.59
C PRO A 326 -11.82 -28.43 -7.47
N ARG A 327 -12.58 -28.93 -8.44
CA ARG A 327 -13.37 -28.09 -9.37
C ARG A 327 -14.33 -27.16 -8.62
N GLU A 328 -14.93 -27.66 -7.53
CA GLU A 328 -15.84 -26.90 -6.67
C GLU A 328 -15.12 -25.76 -5.96
N ARG A 329 -13.84 -25.93 -5.60
CA ARG A 329 -13.04 -24.87 -4.95
C ARG A 329 -12.80 -23.71 -5.93
N LEU A 330 -12.43 -24.01 -7.18
CA LEU A 330 -12.27 -22.98 -8.21
C LEU A 330 -13.59 -22.29 -8.53
N ALA A 331 -14.69 -23.03 -8.61
CA ALA A 331 -16.02 -22.47 -8.85
C ALA A 331 -16.45 -21.51 -7.71
N ASP A 332 -16.25 -21.91 -6.44
CA ASP A 332 -16.51 -21.04 -5.26
C ASP A 332 -15.63 -19.79 -5.28
N ALA A 333 -14.34 -19.90 -5.64
CA ALA A 333 -13.46 -18.74 -5.79
C ALA A 333 -13.98 -17.74 -6.85
N ALA A 334 -14.30 -18.27 -8.03
CA ALA A 334 -14.81 -17.45 -9.12
C ALA A 334 -16.19 -16.83 -8.80
N GLU A 335 -17.04 -17.51 -8.03
CA GLU A 335 -18.32 -16.97 -7.56
C GLU A 335 -18.10 -15.78 -6.61
N ARG A 336 -17.16 -15.88 -5.65
CA ARG A 336 -16.82 -14.76 -4.75
C ARG A 336 -16.28 -13.54 -5.47
N VAL A 337 -15.49 -13.73 -6.54
CA VAL A 337 -15.07 -12.62 -7.40
C VAL A 337 -16.29 -11.96 -8.05
N ARG A 338 -17.23 -12.76 -8.59
CA ARG A 338 -18.47 -12.23 -9.20
C ARG A 338 -19.38 -11.54 -8.19
N ASP A 339 -19.49 -12.06 -6.96
CA ASP A 339 -20.28 -11.45 -5.89
C ASP A 339 -19.73 -10.08 -5.51
N LEU A 340 -18.39 -9.96 -5.37
CA LEU A 340 -17.75 -8.67 -5.13
C LEU A 340 -17.96 -7.71 -6.30
N ALA A 341 -17.83 -8.19 -7.54
CA ALA A 341 -18.07 -7.41 -8.75
C ALA A 341 -19.53 -6.91 -8.83
N ALA A 342 -20.50 -7.77 -8.49
CA ALA A 342 -21.91 -7.38 -8.41
C ALA A 342 -22.17 -6.34 -7.32
N TRP A 343 -21.56 -6.52 -6.12
CA TRP A 343 -21.64 -5.52 -5.06
C TRP A 343 -21.07 -4.18 -5.52
N ALA A 344 -19.89 -4.14 -6.09
CA ALA A 344 -19.24 -2.92 -6.58
C ALA A 344 -20.06 -2.24 -7.70
N ALA A 345 -20.64 -3.03 -8.60
CA ALA A 345 -21.52 -2.50 -9.66
C ALA A 345 -22.77 -1.84 -9.09
N ALA A 346 -23.35 -2.40 -8.02
CA ALA A 346 -24.54 -1.84 -7.36
C ALA A 346 -24.28 -0.52 -6.61
N GLN A 347 -23.01 -0.22 -6.27
CA GLN A 347 -22.64 1.04 -5.60
C GLN A 347 -22.51 2.21 -6.57
N ARG A 348 -22.49 1.99 -7.89
CA ARG A 348 -22.31 3.07 -8.87
C ARG A 348 -23.51 4.03 -8.87
N PRO A 349 -23.27 5.36 -9.00
CA PRO A 349 -24.34 6.33 -9.19
C PRO A 349 -25.19 5.97 -10.42
N GLY A 350 -26.51 5.92 -10.27
CA GLY A 350 -27.45 5.58 -11.34
C GLY A 350 -27.74 4.09 -11.51
N ALA A 351 -27.10 3.18 -10.78
CA ALA A 351 -27.38 1.73 -10.86
C ALA A 351 -28.83 1.38 -10.45
N ALA A 352 -29.44 2.18 -9.55
CA ALA A 352 -30.80 1.97 -9.06
C ALA A 352 -31.91 2.47 -10.02
N GLU A 353 -31.60 3.33 -11.01
CA GLU A 353 -32.60 3.99 -11.88
C GLU A 353 -32.68 3.46 -13.31
N GLY A 354 -31.90 2.46 -13.68
CA GLY A 354 -31.97 1.87 -15.04
C GLY A 354 -31.69 2.87 -16.18
N THR A 355 -31.08 4.02 -15.87
CA THR A 355 -30.75 5.06 -16.84
C THR A 355 -29.51 4.65 -17.63
N ALA A 356 -29.66 4.66 -18.96
CA ALA A 356 -28.58 4.41 -19.91
C ALA A 356 -27.34 5.30 -19.63
N PRO A 357 -26.11 4.84 -19.93
CA PRO A 357 -24.91 5.64 -19.78
C PRO A 357 -25.00 6.86 -20.73
N GLY A 358 -25.31 8.02 -20.18
CA GLY A 358 -25.52 9.26 -20.94
C GLY A 358 -25.91 10.46 -20.12
N SER A 359 -26.22 10.32 -18.85
CA SER A 359 -26.58 11.43 -17.96
C SER A 359 -25.33 11.92 -17.22
N THR A 360 -24.81 13.05 -17.66
CA THR A 360 -23.98 14.04 -16.97
C THR A 360 -23.52 13.67 -15.54
N ALA A 361 -22.61 12.70 -15.44
CA ALA A 361 -21.62 12.75 -14.37
C ALA A 361 -20.89 14.09 -14.58
N ALA A 362 -20.79 14.91 -13.53
CA ALA A 362 -19.89 16.05 -13.56
C ALA A 362 -18.58 15.59 -14.16
N ALA A 363 -18.03 16.37 -15.11
CA ALA A 363 -16.72 16.03 -15.69
C ALA A 363 -15.80 15.64 -14.55
N PRO A 364 -14.98 14.55 -14.70
CA PRO A 364 -14.04 14.17 -13.66
C PRO A 364 -13.28 15.44 -13.30
N GLY A 365 -13.57 15.97 -12.11
CA GLY A 365 -13.04 17.25 -11.69
C GLY A 365 -11.54 17.16 -11.58
N GLU A 366 -10.86 18.27 -11.55
CA GLU A 366 -9.42 18.46 -11.34
C GLU A 366 -8.94 17.91 -9.96
N ALA A 367 -9.46 16.75 -9.52
CA ALA A 367 -9.40 16.30 -8.12
C ALA A 367 -8.04 15.80 -7.67
N PHE A 368 -7.15 15.37 -8.59
CA PHE A 368 -5.78 15.02 -8.23
C PHE A 368 -4.91 16.27 -8.21
N GLY A 369 -4.12 16.43 -7.14
CA GLY A 369 -3.28 17.60 -6.93
C GLY A 369 -4.02 18.79 -6.31
N THR A 370 -5.34 18.72 -6.12
CA THR A 370 -6.06 19.66 -5.27
C THR A 370 -5.91 19.22 -3.81
N ALA A 371 -5.62 20.18 -2.93
CA ALA A 371 -5.54 19.92 -1.50
C ALA A 371 -6.83 19.27 -0.99
N SER A 372 -6.70 18.23 -0.16
CA SER A 372 -7.81 17.68 0.60
C SER A 372 -7.92 18.46 1.92
N GLU A 373 -9.01 19.19 2.13
CA GLU A 373 -9.21 19.90 3.40
C GLU A 373 -9.18 18.95 4.60
N VAL A 374 -9.85 17.80 4.48
CA VAL A 374 -9.85 16.79 5.55
C VAL A 374 -8.47 16.12 5.71
N GLY A 375 -7.73 15.94 4.62
CA GLY A 375 -6.36 15.42 4.65
C GLY A 375 -5.40 16.38 5.35
N LEU A 376 -5.46 17.67 5.01
CA LEU A 376 -4.61 18.70 5.63
C LEU A 376 -4.97 18.90 7.11
N GLU A 377 -6.25 18.89 7.46
CA GLU A 377 -6.68 18.93 8.87
C GLU A 377 -6.12 17.73 9.64
N ALA A 378 -6.18 16.53 9.08
CA ALA A 378 -5.63 15.35 9.71
C ALA A 378 -4.11 15.45 9.87
N ALA A 379 -3.38 15.90 8.85
CA ALA A 379 -1.93 16.10 8.92
C ALA A 379 -1.53 17.13 9.97
N ARG A 380 -2.24 18.27 10.06
CA ARG A 380 -2.00 19.30 11.10
C ARG A 380 -2.22 18.75 12.51
N ARG A 381 -3.28 17.97 12.71
CA ARG A 381 -3.58 17.35 14.02
C ARG A 381 -2.60 16.24 14.39
N ALA A 382 -2.00 15.57 13.41
CA ALA A 382 -1.02 14.52 13.62
C ALA A 382 0.37 15.06 14.01
N LEU A 383 0.67 16.34 13.73
CA LEU A 383 1.97 16.93 14.04
C LEU A 383 2.28 16.86 15.52
N ARG A 384 3.39 16.20 15.86
CA ARG A 384 4.00 16.29 17.19
C ARG A 384 5.10 17.33 17.15
N ILE A 385 4.92 18.40 17.92
CA ILE A 385 5.83 19.55 17.95
C ILE A 385 6.59 19.57 19.27
N THR A 386 7.92 19.53 19.20
CA THR A 386 8.82 19.76 20.34
C THR A 386 9.72 20.93 19.99
N ARG A 387 9.69 21.97 20.80
CA ARG A 387 10.48 23.19 20.59
C ARG A 387 11.21 23.64 21.85
N THR A 388 12.35 24.25 21.64
CA THR A 388 13.11 24.95 22.71
C THR A 388 12.75 26.43 22.72
N ASP A 389 13.09 27.14 23.79
CA ASP A 389 12.92 28.60 23.89
C ASP A 389 13.77 29.39 22.86
N ALA A 390 14.75 28.71 22.24
CA ALA A 390 15.59 29.28 21.19
C ALA A 390 14.95 29.29 19.81
N PHE A 391 13.84 28.59 19.61
CA PHE A 391 13.17 28.56 18.32
C PHE A 391 12.44 29.87 18.05
N ALA A 392 12.69 30.42 16.85
CA ALA A 392 11.89 31.47 16.24
C ALA A 392 11.41 31.00 14.84
N PRO A 393 10.17 31.33 14.44
CA PRO A 393 9.69 31.04 13.10
C PRO A 393 10.65 31.53 12.02
N LEU A 394 10.71 30.80 10.90
CA LEU A 394 11.55 31.18 9.77
C LEU A 394 10.86 32.30 8.97
N GLU A 395 11.58 33.43 8.80
CA GLU A 395 11.12 34.59 8.01
C GLU A 395 11.91 34.73 6.69
N SER A 396 12.96 33.95 6.52
CA SER A 396 13.82 33.95 5.32
C SER A 396 14.06 32.53 4.81
N ALA A 397 14.38 32.42 3.52
CA ALA A 397 14.64 31.16 2.83
C ALA A 397 15.70 30.30 3.53
N PRO A 398 15.37 29.11 3.99
CA PRO A 398 16.30 28.19 4.64
C PRO A 398 17.10 27.38 3.63
N TYR A 399 18.02 26.57 4.13
CA TYR A 399 18.59 25.42 3.43
C TYR A 399 17.93 24.14 3.94
N VAL A 400 17.30 23.37 3.06
CA VAL A 400 16.69 22.08 3.38
C VAL A 400 17.68 20.96 3.10
N ALA A 401 18.11 20.27 4.14
CA ALA A 401 18.96 19.09 4.04
C ALA A 401 18.09 17.83 4.15
N ALA A 402 17.86 17.16 3.04
CA ALA A 402 17.08 15.92 2.97
C ALA A 402 18.01 14.71 3.12
N PHE A 403 17.94 14.03 4.27
CA PHE A 403 18.63 12.76 4.52
C PHE A 403 17.75 11.61 4.04
N THR A 404 18.14 11.02 2.91
CA THR A 404 17.26 10.09 2.17
C THR A 404 17.76 8.66 2.33
N PRO A 405 17.05 7.79 3.07
CA PRO A 405 17.32 6.35 3.09
C PRO A 405 16.92 5.70 1.77
N VAL A 406 17.30 4.41 1.59
CA VAL A 406 16.77 3.60 0.48
C VAL A 406 15.25 3.55 0.56
N ALA A 407 14.60 3.72 -0.58
CA ALA A 407 13.14 3.73 -0.62
C ALA A 407 12.57 2.34 -0.29
N ASN A 408 11.47 2.33 0.46
CA ASN A 408 10.65 1.12 0.60
C ASN A 408 9.98 0.83 -0.75
N ILE A 409 10.05 -0.41 -1.22
CA ILE A 409 9.54 -0.83 -2.54
C ILE A 409 8.03 -0.60 -2.68
N ALA A 410 7.27 -0.67 -1.58
CA ALA A 410 5.84 -0.38 -1.59
C ALA A 410 5.51 1.10 -1.88
N VAL A 411 6.44 2.03 -1.54
CA VAL A 411 6.29 3.47 -1.75
C VAL A 411 6.59 3.87 -3.19
N GLY A 412 7.66 3.31 -3.75
CA GLY A 412 8.22 3.72 -5.05
C GLY A 412 9.20 4.90 -4.92
N GLU A 413 10.19 4.95 -5.81
CA GLU A 413 11.26 5.95 -5.77
C GLU A 413 10.82 7.32 -6.30
N ASP A 414 9.81 7.35 -7.18
CA ASP A 414 9.38 8.54 -7.90
C ASP A 414 8.44 9.46 -7.09
N THR A 415 7.90 8.99 -5.96
CA THR A 415 6.96 9.77 -5.17
C THR A 415 7.69 10.86 -4.37
N PRO A 416 7.45 12.16 -4.66
CA PRO A 416 8.10 13.24 -3.93
C PRO A 416 7.70 13.25 -2.46
N TRP A 417 8.67 13.53 -1.60
CA TRP A 417 8.47 13.66 -0.17
C TRP A 417 9.32 14.79 0.42
N GLY A 418 9.04 15.19 1.66
CA GLY A 418 9.78 16.24 2.33
C GLY A 418 8.99 17.54 2.46
N VAL A 419 9.66 18.60 2.86
CA VAL A 419 9.06 19.92 3.10
C VAL A 419 9.58 21.00 2.14
N ALA A 420 10.54 20.64 1.28
CA ALA A 420 11.27 21.62 0.47
C ALA A 420 10.37 22.41 -0.47
N ALA A 421 9.48 21.73 -1.20
CA ALA A 421 8.56 22.37 -2.14
C ALA A 421 7.60 23.35 -1.44
N GLU A 422 7.11 22.98 -0.26
CA GLU A 422 6.21 23.83 0.51
C GLU A 422 6.95 25.01 1.17
N LEU A 423 8.18 24.79 1.62
CA LEU A 423 9.01 25.91 2.11
C LEU A 423 9.40 26.86 0.99
N GLU A 424 9.72 26.38 -0.22
CA GLU A 424 9.96 27.24 -1.38
C GLU A 424 8.73 28.09 -1.72
N ARG A 425 7.54 27.53 -1.63
CA ARG A 425 6.27 28.26 -1.84
C ARG A 425 6.05 29.36 -0.78
N LEU A 426 6.39 29.08 0.50
CA LEU A 426 6.19 30.00 1.60
C LEU A 426 7.35 31.01 1.77
N LEU A 427 8.57 30.58 1.49
CA LEU A 427 9.82 31.33 1.63
C LEU A 427 10.64 31.18 0.34
N PRO A 428 10.32 31.95 -0.72
CA PRO A 428 11.00 31.87 -2.02
C PRO A 428 12.52 32.05 -1.89
N GLY A 429 13.29 31.21 -2.58
CA GLY A 429 14.74 31.12 -2.50
C GLY A 429 15.24 30.06 -1.52
N THR A 430 14.35 29.19 -1.03
CA THR A 430 14.74 27.96 -0.32
C THR A 430 15.58 27.06 -1.22
N GLU A 431 16.74 26.63 -0.72
CA GLU A 431 17.61 25.70 -1.43
C GLU A 431 17.57 24.33 -0.79
N THR A 432 17.79 23.28 -1.58
CA THR A 432 17.69 21.89 -1.10
C THR A 432 18.91 21.08 -1.53
N GLY A 433 19.43 20.25 -0.59
CA GLY A 433 20.43 19.22 -0.89
C GLY A 433 19.93 17.86 -0.41
N THR A 434 20.21 16.81 -1.19
CA THR A 434 19.87 15.41 -0.85
C THR A 434 21.16 14.69 -0.47
N TYR A 435 21.11 13.94 0.65
CA TYR A 435 22.24 13.24 1.24
C TYR A 435 21.88 11.77 1.45
N ARG A 436 22.78 10.85 1.04
CA ARG A 436 22.61 9.39 1.16
C ARG A 436 23.87 8.77 1.76
N ALA A 437 23.75 7.60 2.39
CA ALA A 437 24.90 6.85 2.89
C ALA A 437 25.65 6.11 1.77
N ALA A 438 26.91 5.75 2.04
CA ALA A 438 27.75 4.96 1.15
C ALA A 438 27.14 3.59 0.82
N GLU A 439 26.78 2.85 1.85
CA GLU A 439 26.23 1.50 1.73
C GLU A 439 24.88 1.46 0.99
N GLU A 440 24.09 2.53 1.12
CA GLU A 440 22.79 2.67 0.46
C GLU A 440 22.91 3.13 -1.00
N ALA A 441 24.01 3.82 -1.36
CA ALA A 441 24.27 4.26 -2.72
C ALA A 441 24.69 3.09 -3.64
N GLU A 442 25.35 2.06 -3.10
CA GLU A 442 25.75 0.85 -3.85
C GLU A 442 24.56 -0.06 -4.21
N ALA A 443 23.45 0.03 -3.44
CA ALA A 443 22.23 -0.73 -3.69
C ALA A 443 21.31 -0.09 -4.75
N ALA A 444 21.59 1.14 -5.19
CA ALA A 444 20.82 1.84 -6.22
C ALA A 444 21.16 1.33 -7.63
N PRO A 445 20.20 1.26 -8.58
CA PRO A 445 20.43 0.76 -9.94
C PRO A 445 21.44 1.59 -10.75
N GLU A 446 21.76 2.81 -10.32
CA GLU A 446 22.82 3.67 -10.86
C GLU A 446 23.81 4.01 -9.74
N ALA A 447 24.73 3.08 -9.43
CA ALA A 447 25.77 3.31 -8.42
C ALA A 447 26.67 4.49 -8.83
N PRO A 448 26.99 5.45 -7.92
CA PRO A 448 27.90 6.54 -8.23
C PRO A 448 29.33 6.04 -8.44
N GLU A 449 30.08 6.69 -9.33
CA GLU A 449 31.50 6.36 -9.64
C GLU A 449 32.46 6.58 -8.43
N ALA A 450 32.02 7.22 -7.36
CA ALA A 450 32.82 7.48 -6.15
C ALA A 450 32.14 6.89 -4.92
N PRO A 451 32.92 6.42 -3.91
CA PRO A 451 32.35 5.96 -2.65
C PRO A 451 31.54 7.10 -2.01
N ALA A 452 30.35 6.78 -1.53
CA ALA A 452 29.51 7.78 -0.89
C ALA A 452 30.08 8.19 0.47
N PRO A 453 29.81 9.42 0.96
CA PRO A 453 30.46 10.00 2.11
C PRO A 453 30.07 9.32 3.44
N GLU A 454 31.02 9.28 4.40
CA GLU A 454 30.73 8.87 5.78
C GLU A 454 29.89 9.93 6.52
N ALA A 455 29.24 9.55 7.61
CA ALA A 455 28.34 10.44 8.37
C ALA A 455 28.94 11.81 8.77
N PRO A 456 30.23 11.91 9.24
CA PRO A 456 30.86 13.20 9.53
C PRO A 456 31.05 14.07 8.28
N GLU A 457 31.31 13.45 7.12
CA GLU A 457 31.45 14.16 5.85
C GLU A 457 30.09 14.71 5.39
N VAL A 458 29.01 13.93 5.56
CA VAL A 458 27.64 14.40 5.29
C VAL A 458 27.32 15.65 6.10
N ALA A 459 27.58 15.62 7.42
CA ALA A 459 27.37 16.79 8.27
C ALA A 459 28.17 18.02 7.79
N ALA A 460 29.45 17.84 7.42
CA ALA A 460 30.29 18.90 6.89
C ALA A 460 29.77 19.46 5.55
N GLN A 461 29.30 18.60 4.65
CA GLN A 461 28.68 19.00 3.38
C GLN A 461 27.41 19.82 3.59
N VAL A 462 26.52 19.38 4.50
CA VAL A 462 25.31 20.13 4.87
C VAL A 462 25.65 21.53 5.38
N LEU A 463 26.61 21.63 6.31
CA LEU A 463 27.04 22.91 6.90
C LEU A 463 27.65 23.84 5.84
N ALA A 464 28.47 23.30 4.96
CA ALA A 464 29.09 24.07 3.87
C ALA A 464 28.05 24.58 2.87
N ALA A 465 27.09 23.75 2.47
CA ALA A 465 26.03 24.11 1.53
C ALA A 465 25.04 25.13 2.13
N ALA A 466 24.70 24.99 3.40
CA ALA A 466 23.79 25.91 4.10
C ALA A 466 24.39 27.31 4.26
N GLY A 467 25.71 27.41 4.45
CA GLY A 467 26.37 28.69 4.79
C GLY A 467 25.76 29.32 6.05
N GLU A 468 25.26 30.55 5.91
CA GLU A 468 24.63 31.27 7.03
C GLU A 468 23.09 31.04 7.13
N ARG A 469 22.48 30.34 6.16
CA ARG A 469 21.05 30.07 6.18
C ARG A 469 20.66 29.16 7.34
N ARG A 470 19.43 29.31 7.82
CA ARG A 470 18.83 28.37 8.77
C ARG A 470 18.72 27.01 8.09
N ILE A 471 19.01 25.95 8.84
CA ILE A 471 18.95 24.58 8.34
C ILE A 471 17.61 23.95 8.74
N VAL A 472 16.95 23.35 7.77
CA VAL A 472 15.82 22.42 7.97
C VAL A 472 16.31 21.03 7.59
N ALA A 473 16.63 20.20 8.57
CA ALA A 473 17.03 18.82 8.38
C ALA A 473 15.78 17.95 8.27
N VAL A 474 15.57 17.32 7.13
CA VAL A 474 14.47 16.38 6.89
C VAL A 474 15.03 14.97 6.96
N VAL A 475 14.49 14.16 7.85
CA VAL A 475 14.96 12.80 8.15
C VAL A 475 13.78 11.83 8.12
N ARG A 476 14.09 10.54 8.01
CA ARG A 476 13.09 9.48 8.01
C ARG A 476 13.64 8.24 8.71
N ASP A 477 12.91 7.75 9.72
CA ASP A 477 13.27 6.55 10.48
C ASP A 477 14.70 6.61 11.06
N VAL A 478 15.09 7.76 11.63
CA VAL A 478 16.45 8.01 12.14
C VAL A 478 16.96 6.91 13.06
N HIS A 479 16.07 6.29 13.85
CA HIS A 479 16.41 5.20 14.76
C HIS A 479 16.98 3.96 14.06
N ARG A 480 16.63 3.77 12.77
CA ARG A 480 17.06 2.62 11.96
C ARG A 480 18.37 2.87 11.19
N HIS A 481 18.77 4.14 11.02
CA HIS A 481 19.87 4.55 10.16
C HIS A 481 20.95 5.24 10.96
N ALA A 482 21.99 4.49 11.41
CA ALA A 482 23.08 5.01 12.23
C ALA A 482 23.77 6.22 11.58
N TRP A 483 24.06 6.17 10.26
CA TRP A 483 24.67 7.25 9.50
C TRP A 483 23.86 8.56 9.58
N MET A 484 22.53 8.44 9.47
CA MET A 484 21.61 9.57 9.51
C MET A 484 21.58 10.20 10.91
N SER A 485 21.53 9.36 11.95
CA SER A 485 21.57 9.78 13.35
C SER A 485 22.87 10.53 13.67
N GLU A 486 24.02 10.00 13.23
CA GLU A 486 25.34 10.62 13.45
C GLU A 486 25.49 11.93 12.67
N ALA A 487 25.11 11.97 11.41
CA ALA A 487 25.17 13.16 10.58
C ALA A 487 24.24 14.26 11.13
N LEU A 488 23.01 13.93 11.50
CA LEU A 488 22.06 14.85 12.14
C LEU A 488 22.62 15.41 13.45
N ALA A 489 23.20 14.56 14.30
CA ALA A 489 23.83 15.00 15.55
C ALA A 489 24.97 15.98 15.29
N GLY A 490 25.81 15.75 14.28
CA GLY A 490 26.88 16.65 13.85
C GLY A 490 26.36 18.02 13.40
N VAL A 491 25.30 18.03 12.58
CA VAL A 491 24.65 19.28 12.13
C VAL A 491 24.05 20.05 13.30
N VAL A 492 23.29 19.40 14.18
CA VAL A 492 22.65 20.05 15.35
C VAL A 492 23.68 20.56 16.35
N ALA A 493 24.79 19.83 16.56
CA ALA A 493 25.88 20.30 17.45
C ALA A 493 26.54 21.58 16.91
N ALA A 494 26.75 21.69 15.62
CA ALA A 494 27.34 22.87 14.97
C ALA A 494 26.32 24.03 14.83
N ARG A 495 25.06 23.70 14.60
CA ARG A 495 23.95 24.66 14.39
C ARG A 495 22.76 24.30 15.28
N PRO A 496 22.79 24.71 16.57
CA PRO A 496 21.72 24.41 17.54
C PRO A 496 20.34 24.99 17.15
N ASP A 497 20.31 25.97 16.26
CA ASP A 497 19.11 26.58 15.69
C ASP A 497 18.46 25.77 14.58
N THR A 498 18.99 24.59 14.25
CA THR A 498 18.44 23.67 13.24
C THR A 498 17.01 23.27 13.56
N VAL A 499 16.14 23.28 12.52
CA VAL A 499 14.82 22.65 12.54
C VAL A 499 14.97 21.22 12.06
N VAL A 500 14.37 20.26 12.76
CA VAL A 500 14.36 18.84 12.37
C VAL A 500 12.93 18.42 12.04
N VAL A 501 12.73 17.80 10.89
CA VAL A 501 11.45 17.23 10.46
C VAL A 501 11.62 15.74 10.28
N GLU A 502 11.12 14.95 11.23
CA GLU A 502 11.07 13.47 11.15
C GLU A 502 9.79 13.04 10.43
N MET A 503 9.94 12.44 9.27
CA MET A 503 8.83 12.03 8.38
C MET A 503 8.62 10.50 8.32
N GLY A 504 9.24 9.77 9.24
CA GLY A 504 9.07 8.34 9.44
C GLY A 504 8.36 7.99 10.74
N VAL A 505 8.72 6.83 11.31
CA VAL A 505 8.30 6.39 12.64
C VAL A 505 9.15 7.13 13.69
N PRO A 506 8.55 8.01 14.53
CA PRO A 506 9.32 8.91 15.39
C PRO A 506 9.78 8.24 16.69
N GLN A 507 10.73 7.31 16.60
CA GLN A 507 11.33 6.60 17.75
C GLN A 507 12.57 7.32 18.32
N ALA A 508 13.26 8.11 17.49
CA ALA A 508 14.41 8.87 17.94
C ALA A 508 14.02 10.04 18.88
N PRO A 509 14.87 10.40 19.86
CA PRO A 509 14.64 11.58 20.69
C PRO A 509 14.56 12.86 19.87
N PRO A 510 13.70 13.83 20.24
CA PRO A 510 13.66 15.15 19.59
C PRO A 510 15.01 15.85 19.59
N ALA A 511 15.37 16.49 18.48
CA ALA A 511 16.63 17.21 18.29
C ALA A 511 16.40 18.60 17.66
N GLY A 512 17.39 19.49 17.77
CA GLY A 512 17.35 20.83 17.21
C GLY A 512 16.51 21.84 18.02
N ALA A 513 16.35 23.04 17.48
CA ALA A 513 15.54 24.11 18.12
C ALA A 513 14.03 23.83 17.99
N LEU A 514 13.62 23.25 16.87
CA LEU A 514 12.28 22.74 16.59
C LEU A 514 12.41 21.33 16.05
N HIS A 515 11.66 20.39 16.63
CA HIS A 515 11.50 19.04 16.11
C HIS A 515 10.03 18.79 15.80
N LEU A 516 9.75 18.43 14.56
CA LEU A 516 8.43 18.09 14.05
C LEU A 516 8.42 16.61 13.67
N ALA A 517 7.52 15.82 14.26
CA ALA A 517 7.25 14.48 13.78
C ALA A 517 5.91 14.49 13.02
N THR A 518 5.96 14.11 11.75
CA THR A 518 4.81 14.14 10.82
C THR A 518 4.08 12.82 10.73
N HIS A 519 4.69 11.72 11.21
CA HIS A 519 4.17 10.35 11.17
C HIS A 519 3.89 9.85 9.75
N GLY A 520 4.70 10.28 8.78
CA GLY A 520 4.61 9.90 7.37
C GLY A 520 5.12 11.02 6.46
N ALA A 521 5.42 10.67 5.22
CA ALA A 521 6.07 11.53 4.24
C ALA A 521 5.14 12.01 3.11
N ALA A 522 3.83 11.91 3.30
CA ALA A 522 2.85 12.45 2.37
C ALA A 522 3.06 13.95 2.11
N ARG A 523 2.74 14.44 0.92
CA ARG A 523 2.82 15.87 0.59
C ARG A 523 2.08 16.74 1.61
N VAL A 524 0.88 16.33 2.01
CA VAL A 524 0.08 17.06 3.00
C VAL A 524 0.74 17.12 4.38
N CYS A 525 1.57 16.13 4.74
CA CYS A 525 2.37 16.14 5.97
C CYS A 525 3.51 17.16 5.86
N GLY A 526 4.14 17.28 4.69
CA GLY A 526 5.12 18.31 4.38
C GLY A 526 4.53 19.71 4.43
N GLU A 527 3.30 19.90 3.91
CA GLU A 527 2.57 21.17 3.98
C GLU A 527 2.31 21.60 5.43
N ALA A 528 1.78 20.69 6.25
CA ALA A 528 1.51 20.96 7.65
C ALA A 528 2.80 21.29 8.45
N ALA A 529 3.91 20.58 8.16
CA ALA A 529 5.20 20.87 8.79
C ALA A 529 5.77 22.22 8.35
N ALA A 530 5.71 22.57 7.06
CA ALA A 530 6.16 23.85 6.54
C ALA A 530 5.38 25.02 7.17
N GLU A 531 4.07 24.91 7.31
CA GLU A 531 3.24 25.89 8.01
C GLU A 531 3.69 26.09 9.46
N ALA A 532 4.00 24.99 10.18
CA ALA A 532 4.48 25.07 11.56
C ALA A 532 5.87 25.72 11.68
N ILE A 533 6.73 25.57 10.68
CA ILE A 533 8.07 26.16 10.63
C ILE A 533 8.01 27.69 10.48
N VAL A 534 7.07 28.20 9.70
CA VAL A 534 6.96 29.65 9.42
C VAL A 534 5.96 30.36 10.33
N SER A 535 5.24 29.63 11.18
CA SER A 535 4.26 30.21 12.09
C SER A 535 4.72 30.18 13.54
N ALA A 536 4.25 31.16 14.32
CA ALA A 536 4.49 31.21 15.77
C ALA A 536 3.56 30.30 16.58
N ARG A 537 2.70 29.52 15.91
CA ARG A 537 1.64 28.71 16.53
C ARG A 537 2.11 27.32 16.94
#